data_5a6c4f4daa5c0939c229f3da6947a65f
#
_entry.id   5a6c4f4daa5c0939c229f3da6947a65f
#
_cell.length_a   1.000
_cell.length_b   1.000
_cell.length_c   1.000
_cell.angle_alpha   90.00
_cell.angle_beta   90.00
_cell.angle_gamma   90.00
#
_symmetry.space_group_name_H-M   'P 1'
#
loop_
_entity.id
_entity.type
_entity.pdbx_description
1 polymer ?
#
loop_
_entity_poly.entity_id
_entity_poly.type
_entity_poly.pdbx_seq_one_letter_code
_entity_poly.pdbx_strand_id
1 'polypeptide(L)'
;GLALFVTLYTSLFTNLGGLASGTFGALGYWLGQHGVQRGEQPWFYYLVMMPQYEPVAVLAFPIGAAVTLWGGVRTVLRSVPFPRRWQTTAFLAYWSTVMLAVLSWAGEKMPWLIIHISVPMCLLAGLLSGLVLERLEHEWRAWRPTQRRIALTLGSLVVLLLAQWYLAMTWLTAGPYDTTTGVAVRTIRAGSAAWLRFAWIPVLIAFIMLLAT
;
A
#
# COMPACT_ATOMS: atom_id res chain seq x y z
N GLY A 1 3.09 -19.74 17.94
CA GLY A 1 4.24 -18.92 17.58
C GLY A 1 5.47 -19.20 18.43
N LEU A 2 5.44 -18.89 19.76
CA LEU A 2 6.61 -18.97 20.63
C LEU A 2 7.21 -20.39 20.74
N ALA A 3 6.37 -21.41 20.95
CA ALA A 3 6.83 -22.80 21.04
C ALA A 3 7.56 -23.24 19.75
N LEU A 4 7.01 -22.92 18.59
CA LEU A 4 7.64 -23.22 17.30
C LEU A 4 8.98 -22.48 17.14
N PHE A 5 9.03 -21.21 17.49
CA PHE A 5 10.26 -20.42 17.48
C PHE A 5 11.34 -21.07 18.36
N VAL A 6 11.02 -21.38 19.62
CA VAL A 6 11.95 -22.03 20.56
C VAL A 6 12.45 -23.35 20.01
N THR A 7 11.53 -24.22 19.53
CA THR A 7 11.88 -25.54 19.00
C THR A 7 12.82 -25.43 17.78
N LEU A 8 12.55 -24.55 16.85
CA LEU A 8 13.36 -24.40 15.64
C LEU A 8 14.72 -23.77 15.92
N TYR A 9 14.75 -22.66 16.68
CA TYR A 9 16.00 -21.95 16.95
C TYR A 9 16.92 -22.67 17.92
N THR A 10 16.39 -23.57 18.76
CA THR A 10 17.21 -24.45 19.59
C THR A 10 17.57 -25.78 18.93
N SER A 11 17.23 -25.96 17.66
CA SER A 11 17.43 -27.25 16.96
C SER A 11 16.85 -28.42 17.77
N LEU A 12 15.54 -28.35 18.11
CA LEU A 12 14.86 -29.34 18.95
C LEU A 12 15.48 -29.47 20.34
N PHE A 13 15.84 -28.34 20.98
CA PHE A 13 16.43 -28.23 22.34
C PHE A 13 17.85 -28.75 22.45
N THR A 14 18.53 -29.07 21.35
CA THR A 14 19.94 -29.51 21.36
C THR A 14 20.92 -28.35 21.44
N ASN A 15 20.51 -27.12 21.03
CA ASN A 15 21.33 -25.91 21.07
C ASN A 15 20.58 -24.74 21.71
N LEU A 16 20.66 -24.57 23.01
CA LEU A 16 20.01 -23.46 23.72
C LEU A 16 20.58 -22.08 23.34
N GLY A 17 21.84 -22.01 22.89
CA GLY A 17 22.45 -20.77 22.38
C GLY A 17 21.77 -20.22 21.12
N GLY A 18 21.01 -21.07 20.41
CA GLY A 18 20.19 -20.68 19.28
C GLY A 18 19.15 -19.60 19.59
N LEU A 19 18.64 -19.54 20.82
CA LEU A 19 17.72 -18.47 21.23
C LEU A 19 18.41 -17.10 21.24
N ALA A 20 19.62 -17.02 21.77
CA ALA A 20 20.37 -15.76 21.79
C ALA A 20 20.78 -15.34 20.37
N SER A 21 21.28 -16.27 19.55
CA SER A 21 21.64 -15.97 18.14
C SER A 21 20.43 -15.63 17.28
N GLY A 22 19.29 -16.29 17.47
CA GLY A 22 18.05 -16.04 16.73
C GLY A 22 17.33 -14.76 17.13
N THR A 23 17.64 -14.17 18.29
CA THR A 23 17.09 -12.91 18.76
C THR A 23 18.11 -11.78 18.65
N PHE A 24 19.02 -11.70 19.62
CA PHE A 24 20.01 -10.62 19.70
C PHE A 24 21.06 -10.69 18.57
N GLY A 25 21.49 -11.90 18.19
CA GLY A 25 22.44 -12.09 17.09
C GLY A 25 21.84 -11.67 15.74
N ALA A 26 20.60 -12.05 15.48
CA ALA A 26 19.90 -11.66 14.25
C ALA A 26 19.66 -10.14 14.19
N LEU A 27 19.27 -9.53 15.31
CA LEU A 27 19.11 -8.08 15.41
C LEU A 27 20.43 -7.35 15.22
N GLY A 28 21.50 -7.80 15.89
CA GLY A 28 22.84 -7.23 15.75
C GLY A 28 23.38 -7.33 14.34
N TYR A 29 23.19 -8.48 13.69
CA TYR A 29 23.53 -8.67 12.28
C TYR A 29 22.76 -7.68 11.38
N TRP A 30 21.46 -7.58 11.55
CA TRP A 30 20.63 -6.68 10.72
C TRP A 30 20.99 -5.21 10.90
N LEU A 31 21.24 -4.76 12.15
CA LEU A 31 21.74 -3.41 12.42
C LEU A 31 23.13 -3.16 11.79
N GLY A 32 24.03 -4.16 11.85
CA GLY A 32 25.34 -4.09 11.19
C GLY A 32 25.26 -3.97 9.68
N GLN A 33 24.24 -4.56 9.05
CA GLN A 33 24.01 -4.46 7.60
C GLN A 33 23.51 -3.06 7.16
N HIS A 34 23.08 -2.20 8.08
CA HIS A 34 22.65 -0.85 7.74
C HIS A 34 23.72 -0.05 6.98
N GLY A 35 24.99 -0.19 7.36
CA GLY A 35 26.12 0.47 6.70
C GLY A 35 26.51 -0.12 5.33
N VAL A 36 26.06 -1.33 5.02
CA VAL A 36 26.44 -2.03 3.77
C VAL A 36 25.70 -1.51 2.55
N GLN A 37 24.54 -0.88 2.73
CA GLN A 37 23.70 -0.24 1.68
C GLN A 37 23.52 -1.10 0.43
N ARG A 38 23.17 -2.36 0.58
CA ARG A 38 22.91 -3.27 -0.55
C ARG A 38 21.82 -2.72 -1.44
N GLY A 39 22.13 -2.55 -2.73
CA GLY A 39 21.22 -2.02 -3.75
C GLY A 39 21.27 -0.50 -3.90
N GLU A 40 22.04 0.24 -3.08
CA GLU A 40 22.27 1.70 -3.18
C GLU A 40 21.02 2.55 -3.45
N GLN A 41 19.86 2.10 -2.96
CA GLN A 41 18.59 2.77 -3.20
C GLN A 41 18.34 3.89 -2.17
N PRO A 42 17.71 5.02 -2.57
CA PRO A 42 17.42 6.14 -1.66
C PRO A 42 16.39 5.71 -0.60
N TRP A 43 16.32 6.46 0.51
CA TRP A 43 15.39 6.18 1.60
C TRP A 43 13.91 6.15 1.15
N PHE A 44 13.56 6.91 0.12
CA PHE A 44 12.19 6.98 -0.44
C PHE A 44 11.89 5.90 -1.48
N TYR A 45 12.75 4.91 -1.67
CA TYR A 45 12.63 3.87 -2.69
C TYR A 45 11.23 3.21 -2.69
N TYR A 46 10.76 2.78 -1.52
CA TYR A 46 9.45 2.14 -1.42
C TYR A 46 8.28 3.09 -1.64
N LEU A 47 8.43 4.39 -1.38
CA LEU A 47 7.40 5.38 -1.69
C LEU A 47 7.17 5.53 -3.20
N VAL A 48 8.20 5.25 -4.02
CA VAL A 48 8.08 5.25 -5.47
C VAL A 48 7.59 3.91 -6.01
N MET A 49 8.07 2.81 -5.42
CA MET A 49 7.71 1.45 -5.87
C MET A 49 6.27 1.07 -5.54
N MET A 50 5.80 1.39 -4.31
CA MET A 50 4.45 1.02 -3.87
C MET A 50 3.33 1.52 -4.80
N PRO A 51 3.30 2.79 -5.25
CA PRO A 51 2.27 3.25 -6.18
C PRO A 51 2.28 2.53 -7.54
N GLN A 52 3.41 1.98 -7.94
CA GLN A 52 3.55 1.28 -9.22
C GLN A 52 2.98 -0.14 -9.14
N TYR A 53 3.22 -0.84 -8.04
CA TYR A 53 2.80 -2.22 -7.87
C TYR A 53 1.44 -2.36 -7.19
N GLU A 54 1.14 -1.49 -6.22
CA GLU A 54 -0.04 -1.61 -5.34
C GLU A 54 -0.83 -0.28 -5.22
N PRO A 55 -1.31 0.31 -6.33
CA PRO A 55 -1.94 1.63 -6.31
C PRO A 55 -3.17 1.70 -5.40
N VAL A 56 -3.98 0.63 -5.37
CA VAL A 56 -5.19 0.57 -4.52
C VAL A 56 -4.81 0.54 -3.04
N ALA A 57 -3.79 -0.23 -2.68
CA ALA A 57 -3.29 -0.31 -1.31
C ALA A 57 -2.72 1.03 -0.82
N VAL A 58 -1.97 1.72 -1.70
CA VAL A 58 -1.40 3.05 -1.42
C VAL A 58 -2.50 4.10 -1.22
N LEU A 59 -3.59 4.06 -1.99
CA LEU A 59 -4.72 4.97 -1.80
C LEU A 59 -5.52 4.65 -0.53
N ALA A 60 -5.67 3.38 -0.18
CA ALA A 60 -6.39 2.96 1.02
C ALA A 60 -5.63 3.29 2.32
N PHE A 61 -4.29 3.28 2.28
CA PHE A 61 -3.45 3.50 3.46
C PHE A 61 -3.69 4.86 4.14
N PRO A 62 -3.63 6.03 3.46
CA PRO A 62 -3.90 7.31 4.10
C PRO A 62 -5.33 7.43 4.62
N ILE A 63 -6.30 6.79 3.96
CA ILE A 63 -7.69 6.76 4.44
C ILE A 63 -7.77 5.99 5.76
N GLY A 64 -7.18 4.79 5.82
CA GLY A 64 -7.13 3.99 7.03
C GLY A 64 -6.38 4.67 8.17
N ALA A 65 -5.27 5.33 7.88
CA ALA A 65 -4.50 6.11 8.84
C ALA A 65 -5.32 7.30 9.37
N ALA A 66 -5.97 8.06 8.49
CA ALA A 66 -6.82 9.18 8.88
C ALA A 66 -8.01 8.76 9.76
N VAL A 67 -8.69 7.67 9.40
CA VAL A 67 -9.78 7.10 10.20
C VAL A 67 -9.30 6.66 11.58
N THR A 68 -8.13 6.03 11.64
CA THR A 68 -7.52 5.58 12.90
C THR A 68 -7.15 6.76 13.80
N LEU A 69 -6.47 7.77 13.24
CA LEU A 69 -6.10 8.98 13.96
C LEU A 69 -7.33 9.73 14.48
N TRP A 70 -8.34 9.92 13.62
CA TRP A 70 -9.60 10.56 14.02
C TRP A 70 -10.29 9.79 15.13
N GLY A 71 -10.37 8.45 15.01
CA GLY A 71 -10.92 7.58 16.04
C GLY A 71 -10.17 7.70 17.37
N GLY A 72 -8.84 7.73 17.32
CA GLY A 72 -7.98 7.92 18.50
C GLY A 72 -8.17 9.28 19.15
N VAL A 73 -8.15 10.36 18.38
CA VAL A 73 -8.42 11.72 18.86
C VAL A 73 -9.80 11.82 19.51
N ARG A 74 -10.81 11.26 18.86
CA ARG A 74 -12.17 11.25 19.42
C ARG A 74 -12.27 10.47 20.74
N THR A 75 -11.55 9.34 20.84
CA THR A 75 -11.48 8.54 22.07
C THR A 75 -10.89 9.36 23.22
N VAL A 76 -9.78 10.06 22.95
CA VAL A 76 -9.12 10.89 23.96
C VAL A 76 -9.98 12.11 24.35
N LEU A 77 -10.48 12.85 23.37
CA LEU A 77 -11.19 14.11 23.63
C LEU A 77 -12.60 13.92 24.22
N ARG A 78 -13.26 12.81 23.90
CA ARG A 78 -14.64 12.54 24.33
C ARG A 78 -14.77 11.43 25.36
N SER A 79 -13.66 10.86 25.80
CA SER A 79 -13.62 9.70 26.72
C SER A 79 -14.53 8.55 26.28
N VAL A 80 -14.67 8.37 24.95
CA VAL A 80 -15.47 7.29 24.35
C VAL A 80 -14.53 6.14 23.97
N PRO A 81 -14.83 4.88 24.28
CA PRO A 81 -13.96 3.78 23.93
C PRO A 81 -13.76 3.69 22.42
N PHE A 82 -12.52 3.33 22.00
CA PHE A 82 -12.22 3.15 20.59
C PHE A 82 -13.06 2.00 20.01
N PRO A 83 -13.84 2.21 18.94
CA PRO A 83 -14.74 1.19 18.44
C PRO A 83 -13.99 -0.07 18.01
N ARG A 84 -14.43 -1.24 18.49
CA ARG A 84 -13.76 -2.53 18.23
C ARG A 84 -13.56 -2.82 16.74
N ARG A 85 -14.51 -2.44 15.89
CA ARG A 85 -14.42 -2.58 14.43
C ARG A 85 -13.24 -1.80 13.79
N TRP A 86 -12.77 -0.74 14.44
CA TRP A 86 -11.64 0.07 13.98
C TRP A 86 -10.30 -0.39 14.54
N GLN A 87 -10.27 -1.32 15.49
CA GLN A 87 -9.03 -1.83 16.06
C GLN A 87 -8.18 -2.56 15.01
N THR A 88 -8.82 -3.36 14.13
CA THR A 88 -8.14 -4.02 13.02
C THR A 88 -7.59 -3.01 12.02
N THR A 89 -8.37 -1.96 11.68
CA THR A 89 -7.90 -0.86 10.82
C THR A 89 -6.68 -0.17 11.42
N ALA A 90 -6.74 0.13 12.72
CA ALA A 90 -5.64 0.74 13.46
C ALA A 90 -4.38 -0.13 13.47
N PHE A 91 -4.55 -1.43 13.71
CA PHE A 91 -3.46 -2.39 13.70
C PHE A 91 -2.80 -2.48 12.30
N LEU A 92 -3.59 -2.60 11.24
CA LEU A 92 -3.09 -2.67 9.87
C LEU A 92 -2.41 -1.37 9.44
N ALA A 93 -2.98 -0.21 9.79
CA ALA A 93 -2.35 1.08 9.52
C ALA A 93 -1.03 1.25 10.27
N TYR A 94 -0.99 0.85 11.55
CA TYR A 94 0.23 0.84 12.35
C TYR A 94 1.28 -0.10 11.74
N TRP A 95 0.92 -1.34 11.43
CA TRP A 95 1.84 -2.32 10.82
C TRP A 95 2.40 -1.80 9.49
N SER A 96 1.56 -1.26 8.61
CA SER A 96 1.99 -0.65 7.34
C SER A 96 2.98 0.49 7.55
N THR A 97 2.69 1.38 8.52
CA THR A 97 3.56 2.52 8.84
C THR A 97 4.91 2.07 9.36
N VAL A 98 4.93 1.12 10.31
CA VAL A 98 6.16 0.60 10.90
C VAL A 98 7.01 -0.09 9.84
N MET A 99 6.42 -0.95 9.00
CA MET A 99 7.15 -1.64 7.94
C MET A 99 7.72 -0.67 6.92
N LEU A 100 6.93 0.33 6.48
CA LEU A 100 7.39 1.36 5.58
C LEU A 100 8.56 2.15 6.19
N ALA A 101 8.46 2.57 7.44
CA ALA A 101 9.51 3.33 8.13
C ALA A 101 10.79 2.49 8.31
N VAL A 102 10.67 1.27 8.82
CA VAL A 102 11.81 0.37 9.10
C VAL A 102 12.54 0.01 7.80
N LEU A 103 11.82 -0.37 6.75
CA LEU A 103 12.45 -0.77 5.48
C LEU A 103 12.98 0.45 4.70
N SER A 104 12.36 1.62 4.83
CA SER A 104 12.90 2.87 4.26
C SER A 104 14.19 3.30 4.96
N TRP A 105 14.30 3.04 6.27
CA TRP A 105 15.51 3.31 7.05
C TRP A 105 16.59 2.24 6.83
N ALA A 106 16.22 0.98 6.57
CA ALA A 106 17.16 -0.12 6.37
C ALA A 106 18.18 0.17 5.26
N GLY A 107 19.41 -0.27 5.44
CA GLY A 107 20.47 -0.15 4.43
C GLY A 107 20.22 -1.02 3.20
N GLU A 108 19.59 -2.18 3.39
CA GLU A 108 19.22 -3.08 2.30
C GLU A 108 17.82 -2.72 1.78
N LYS A 109 17.75 -2.31 0.49
CA LYS A 109 16.50 -1.95 -0.18
C LYS A 109 16.35 -2.77 -1.45
N MET A 110 15.63 -3.88 -1.32
CA MET A 110 15.42 -4.82 -2.41
C MET A 110 13.96 -4.89 -2.82
N PRO A 111 13.63 -5.12 -4.11
CA PRO A 111 12.25 -5.12 -4.60
C PRO A 111 11.35 -6.13 -3.86
N TRP A 112 11.86 -7.30 -3.49
CA TRP A 112 11.07 -8.33 -2.80
C TRP A 112 10.68 -7.96 -1.37
N LEU A 113 11.38 -7.04 -0.72
CA LEU A 113 11.02 -6.56 0.62
C LEU A 113 9.74 -5.74 0.63
N ILE A 114 9.28 -5.28 -0.55
CA ILE A 114 8.02 -4.55 -0.69
C ILE A 114 6.82 -5.36 -0.20
N ILE A 115 6.90 -6.69 -0.23
CA ILE A 115 5.82 -7.57 0.23
C ILE A 115 5.46 -7.33 1.70
N HIS A 116 6.46 -7.01 2.53
CA HIS A 116 6.25 -6.74 3.95
C HIS A 116 5.46 -5.44 4.20
N ILE A 117 5.49 -4.51 3.23
CA ILE A 117 4.73 -3.27 3.26
C ILE A 117 3.37 -3.48 2.59
N SER A 118 3.36 -4.18 1.43
CA SER A 118 2.13 -4.35 0.63
C SER A 118 1.10 -5.25 1.32
N VAL A 119 1.52 -6.32 1.99
CA VAL A 119 0.58 -7.23 2.67
C VAL A 119 -0.35 -6.50 3.65
N PRO A 120 0.14 -5.77 4.66
CA PRO A 120 -0.77 -5.06 5.57
C PRO A 120 -1.56 -3.95 4.88
N MET A 121 -1.01 -3.28 3.86
CA MET A 121 -1.74 -2.27 3.08
C MET A 121 -2.85 -2.88 2.24
N CYS A 122 -2.62 -4.03 1.60
CA CYS A 122 -3.65 -4.75 0.84
C CYS A 122 -4.77 -5.27 1.75
N LEU A 123 -4.43 -5.79 2.92
CA LEU A 123 -5.42 -6.20 3.92
C LEU A 123 -6.26 -5.00 4.39
N LEU A 124 -5.63 -3.85 4.60
CA LEU A 124 -6.30 -2.60 4.94
C LEU A 124 -7.22 -2.14 3.79
N ALA A 125 -6.75 -2.20 2.55
CA ALA A 125 -7.54 -1.87 1.37
C ALA A 125 -8.77 -2.79 1.24
N GLY A 126 -8.60 -4.10 1.45
CA GLY A 126 -9.70 -5.06 1.45
C GLY A 126 -10.74 -4.78 2.55
N LEU A 127 -10.28 -4.48 3.77
CA LEU A 127 -11.15 -4.12 4.89
C LEU A 127 -11.96 -2.84 4.59
N LEU A 128 -11.30 -1.78 4.13
CA LEU A 128 -11.97 -0.51 3.81
C LEU A 128 -12.93 -0.67 2.63
N SER A 129 -12.54 -1.43 1.60
CA SER A 129 -13.42 -1.73 0.47
C SER A 129 -14.65 -2.51 0.91
N GLY A 130 -14.51 -3.49 1.81
CA GLY A 130 -15.64 -4.21 2.40
C GLY A 130 -16.61 -3.28 3.10
N LEU A 131 -16.10 -2.37 3.96
CA LEU A 131 -16.94 -1.40 4.67
C LEU A 131 -17.68 -0.43 3.72
N VAL A 132 -17.01 -0.02 2.63
CA VAL A 132 -17.64 0.82 1.59
C VAL A 132 -18.73 0.04 0.85
N LEU A 133 -18.46 -1.22 0.48
CA LEU A 133 -19.42 -2.06 -0.22
C LEU A 133 -20.67 -2.35 0.63
N GLU A 134 -20.49 -2.69 1.91
CA GLU A 134 -21.60 -2.87 2.86
C GLU A 134 -22.47 -1.61 2.95
N ARG A 135 -21.83 -0.44 3.03
CA ARG A 135 -22.53 0.85 3.07
C ARG A 135 -23.27 1.12 1.78
N LEU A 136 -22.61 0.90 0.64
CA LEU A 136 -23.21 1.08 -0.67
C LEU A 136 -24.38 0.14 -0.89
N GLU A 137 -24.28 -1.12 -0.51
CA GLU A 137 -25.38 -2.09 -0.63
C GLU A 137 -26.61 -1.66 0.18
N HIS A 138 -26.39 -1.23 1.41
CA HIS A 138 -27.48 -0.74 2.27
C HIS A 138 -28.16 0.48 1.68
N GLU A 139 -27.40 1.46 1.21
CA GLU A 139 -27.94 2.71 0.66
C GLU A 139 -28.46 2.59 -0.75
N TRP A 140 -27.92 1.66 -1.57
CA TRP A 140 -28.30 1.48 -2.97
C TRP A 140 -29.80 1.25 -3.17
N ARG A 141 -30.43 0.53 -2.25
CA ARG A 141 -31.87 0.25 -2.32
C ARG A 141 -32.72 1.51 -2.11
N ALA A 142 -32.20 2.46 -1.32
CA ALA A 142 -32.87 3.72 -1.03
C ALA A 142 -32.61 4.84 -2.06
N TRP A 143 -31.58 4.66 -2.90
CA TRP A 143 -31.18 5.69 -3.86
C TRP A 143 -32.15 5.84 -5.02
N ARG A 144 -32.39 7.10 -5.39
CA ARG A 144 -33.14 7.45 -6.62
C ARG A 144 -32.36 6.98 -7.86
N PRO A 145 -33.05 6.69 -9.00
CA PRO A 145 -32.39 6.28 -10.22
C PRO A 145 -31.25 7.20 -10.66
N THR A 146 -31.43 8.52 -10.55
CA THR A 146 -30.39 9.52 -10.85
C THR A 146 -29.14 9.36 -9.97
N GLN A 147 -29.32 9.11 -8.67
CA GLN A 147 -28.20 8.91 -7.75
C GLN A 147 -27.41 7.65 -8.10
N ARG A 148 -28.12 6.55 -8.45
CA ARG A 148 -27.48 5.31 -8.90
C ARG A 148 -26.67 5.53 -10.18
N ARG A 149 -27.20 6.29 -11.14
CA ARG A 149 -26.50 6.63 -12.39
C ARG A 149 -25.23 7.43 -12.10
N ILE A 150 -25.32 8.48 -11.29
CA ILE A 150 -24.14 9.29 -10.87
C ILE A 150 -23.09 8.40 -10.20
N ALA A 151 -23.49 7.53 -9.27
CA ALA A 151 -22.55 6.65 -8.58
C ALA A 151 -21.87 5.65 -9.53
N LEU A 152 -22.62 5.07 -10.49
CA LEU A 152 -22.05 4.20 -11.52
C LEU A 152 -21.09 4.95 -12.43
N THR A 153 -21.43 6.17 -12.85
CA THR A 153 -20.55 6.99 -13.67
C THR A 153 -19.27 7.36 -12.95
N LEU A 154 -19.36 7.79 -11.68
CA LEU A 154 -18.18 8.09 -10.86
C LEU A 154 -17.34 6.83 -10.58
N GLY A 155 -17.98 5.71 -10.29
CA GLY A 155 -17.30 4.43 -10.09
C GLY A 155 -16.57 3.97 -11.35
N SER A 156 -17.21 4.05 -12.52
CA SER A 156 -16.56 3.71 -13.79
C SER A 156 -15.42 4.66 -14.14
N LEU A 157 -15.54 5.96 -13.82
CA LEU A 157 -14.44 6.91 -13.97
C LEU A 157 -13.23 6.52 -13.12
N VAL A 158 -13.45 6.18 -11.85
CA VAL A 158 -12.37 5.72 -10.95
C VAL A 158 -11.70 4.47 -11.50
N VAL A 159 -12.47 3.47 -11.94
CA VAL A 159 -11.93 2.24 -12.54
C VAL A 159 -11.10 2.55 -13.79
N LEU A 160 -11.60 3.42 -14.68
CA LEU A 160 -10.88 3.81 -15.89
C LEU A 160 -9.58 4.57 -15.56
N LEU A 161 -9.60 5.47 -14.58
CA LEU A 161 -8.40 6.18 -14.13
C LEU A 161 -7.37 5.23 -13.52
N LEU A 162 -7.80 4.25 -12.72
CA LEU A 162 -6.90 3.23 -12.16
C LEU A 162 -6.33 2.32 -13.27
N ALA A 163 -7.15 1.90 -14.23
CA ALA A 163 -6.70 1.12 -15.38
C ALA A 163 -5.69 1.91 -16.22
N GLN A 164 -5.96 3.19 -16.47
CA GLN A 164 -5.04 4.07 -17.19
C GLN A 164 -3.73 4.30 -16.41
N TRP A 165 -3.82 4.48 -15.10
CA TRP A 165 -2.65 4.53 -14.23
C TRP A 165 -1.81 3.26 -14.35
N TYR A 166 -2.45 2.08 -14.25
CA TYR A 166 -1.76 0.79 -14.36
C TYR A 166 -1.08 0.63 -15.72
N LEU A 167 -1.78 0.94 -16.82
CA LEU A 167 -1.22 0.89 -18.18
C LEU A 167 -0.07 1.88 -18.35
N ALA A 168 -0.17 3.09 -17.80
CA ALA A 168 0.90 4.07 -17.84
C ALA A 168 2.15 3.58 -17.08
N MET A 169 1.96 2.96 -15.91
CA MET A 169 3.04 2.42 -15.11
C MET A 169 3.72 1.21 -15.76
N THR A 170 2.95 0.29 -16.36
CA THR A 170 3.51 -0.85 -17.11
C THR A 170 4.30 -0.37 -18.35
N TRP A 171 3.83 0.67 -19.01
CA TRP A 171 4.55 1.29 -20.15
C TRP A 171 5.84 1.97 -19.71
N LEU A 172 5.83 2.65 -18.58
CA LEU A 172 7.00 3.30 -17.98
C LEU A 172 8.10 2.30 -17.58
N THR A 173 7.67 1.12 -17.11
CA THR A 173 8.60 0.06 -16.64
C THR A 173 9.03 -0.89 -17.75
N ALA A 174 8.37 -0.91 -18.91
CA ALA A 174 8.69 -1.80 -20.04
C ALA A 174 9.79 -1.27 -20.97
N GLY A 175 10.34 -0.07 -20.70
CA GLY A 175 11.45 0.49 -21.46
C GLY A 175 12.76 -0.28 -21.26
N PRO A 176 13.71 -0.25 -22.24
CA PRO A 176 15.00 -0.88 -22.09
C PRO A 176 15.72 -0.34 -20.84
N TYR A 177 16.11 -1.26 -19.98
CA TYR A 177 16.85 -0.97 -18.76
C TYR A 177 18.24 -0.45 -19.17
N ASP A 178 18.49 0.83 -18.98
CA ASP A 178 19.82 1.39 -19.16
C ASP A 178 20.69 1.03 -17.95
N THR A 179 21.53 0.01 -18.14
CA THR A 179 22.44 -0.50 -17.12
C THR A 179 23.53 0.49 -16.73
N THR A 180 23.74 1.55 -17.50
CA THR A 180 24.82 2.52 -17.28
C THR A 180 24.44 3.65 -16.34
N THR A 181 23.14 4.00 -16.23
CA THR A 181 22.67 5.09 -15.37
C THR A 181 21.80 4.63 -14.21
N GLY A 182 21.45 3.34 -14.13
CA GLY A 182 20.67 2.75 -13.03
C GLY A 182 19.26 3.33 -12.84
N VAL A 183 18.83 4.26 -13.68
CA VAL A 183 17.56 4.98 -13.48
C VAL A 183 16.79 5.10 -14.78
N ALA A 184 15.55 4.68 -14.73
CA ALA A 184 14.52 4.88 -15.75
C ALA A 184 14.14 6.37 -15.97
N VAL A 185 15.08 7.32 -15.85
CA VAL A 185 14.76 8.77 -15.92
C VAL A 185 14.28 9.18 -17.32
N ARG A 186 14.80 8.54 -18.38
CA ARG A 186 14.30 8.80 -19.74
C ARG A 186 12.90 8.24 -19.96
N THR A 187 12.63 7.06 -19.44
CA THR A 187 11.32 6.41 -19.50
C THR A 187 10.26 7.16 -18.68
N ILE A 188 10.61 7.70 -17.52
CA ILE A 188 9.70 8.53 -16.72
C ILE A 188 9.27 9.78 -17.50
N ARG A 189 10.17 10.48 -18.18
CA ARG A 189 9.81 11.68 -18.98
C ARG A 189 8.95 11.35 -20.20
N ALA A 190 9.28 10.32 -20.95
CA ALA A 190 8.51 9.93 -22.13
C ALA A 190 7.13 9.38 -21.76
N GLY A 191 7.06 8.57 -20.70
CA GLY A 191 5.82 7.98 -20.23
C GLY A 191 4.87 8.98 -19.57
N SER A 192 5.38 9.93 -18.78
CA SER A 192 4.54 10.98 -18.19
C SER A 192 3.91 11.87 -19.27
N ALA A 193 4.64 12.18 -20.35
CA ALA A 193 4.09 12.91 -21.48
C ALA A 193 3.03 12.10 -22.24
N ALA A 194 3.24 10.79 -22.43
CA ALA A 194 2.27 9.91 -23.06
C ALA A 194 1.00 9.76 -22.19
N TRP A 195 1.18 9.60 -20.86
CA TRP A 195 0.07 9.51 -19.92
C TRP A 195 -0.81 10.77 -19.92
N LEU A 196 -0.19 11.95 -19.90
CA LEU A 196 -0.90 13.23 -19.98
C LEU A 196 -1.69 13.39 -21.29
N ARG A 197 -1.18 12.84 -22.41
CA ARG A 197 -1.90 12.87 -23.69
C ARG A 197 -3.21 12.05 -23.66
N PHE A 198 -3.27 11.00 -22.86
CA PHE A 198 -4.43 10.11 -22.79
C PHE A 198 -5.27 10.29 -21.51
N ALA A 199 -4.85 11.15 -20.59
CA ALA A 199 -5.55 11.39 -19.32
C ALA A 199 -6.98 11.92 -19.50
N TRP A 200 -7.28 12.57 -20.62
CA TRP A 200 -8.61 13.09 -20.94
C TRP A 200 -9.61 12.02 -21.37
N ILE A 201 -9.14 10.85 -21.85
CA ILE A 201 -10.03 9.79 -22.38
C ILE A 201 -11.02 9.28 -21.32
N PRO A 202 -10.62 8.88 -20.10
CA PRO A 202 -11.56 8.46 -19.07
C PRO A 202 -12.55 9.56 -18.68
N VAL A 203 -12.10 10.81 -18.68
CA VAL A 203 -12.95 11.97 -18.38
C VAL A 203 -14.00 12.16 -19.45
N LEU A 204 -13.60 12.05 -20.74
CA LEU A 204 -14.53 12.14 -21.86
C LEU A 204 -15.55 11.00 -21.86
N ILE A 205 -15.11 9.76 -21.59
CA ILE A 205 -16.01 8.60 -21.49
C ILE A 205 -17.03 8.80 -20.37
N ALA A 206 -16.57 9.22 -19.17
CA ALA A 206 -17.47 9.50 -18.06
C ALA A 206 -18.46 10.62 -18.37
N PHE A 207 -18.02 11.67 -19.07
CA PHE A 207 -18.87 12.77 -19.50
C PHE A 207 -19.93 12.32 -20.52
N ILE A 208 -19.55 11.51 -21.51
CA ILE A 208 -20.49 10.93 -22.48
C ILE A 208 -21.51 10.03 -21.76
N MET A 209 -21.07 9.19 -20.83
CA MET A 209 -21.95 8.35 -20.02
C MET A 209 -22.94 9.19 -19.20
N LEU A 210 -22.50 10.32 -18.66
CA LEU A 210 -23.35 11.23 -17.89
C LEU A 210 -24.42 11.91 -18.78
N LEU A 211 -24.05 12.28 -20.02
CA LEU A 211 -24.98 12.88 -20.96
C LEU A 211 -26.00 11.89 -21.54
N ALA A 212 -25.64 10.60 -21.63
CA ALA A 212 -26.51 9.53 -22.14
C ALA A 212 -27.57 9.06 -21.12
N THR A 213 -27.51 9.59 -19.90
CA THR A 213 -28.43 9.25 -18.78
C THR A 213 -29.44 10.34 -18.52
#